data_afadd8b354d57953e5e056d2e33d672d
#
_entry.id   afadd8b354d57953e5e056d2e33d672d
#
_cell.length_a   1.000
_cell.length_b   1.000
_cell.length_c   1.000
_cell.angle_alpha   90.00
_cell.angle_beta   90.00
_cell.angle_gamma   90.00
#
_symmetry.space_group_name_H-M   'P 1'
#
loop_
_entity.id
_entity.type
_entity.pdbx_description
1 polymer ?
#
loop_
_entity_poly.entity_id
_entity_poly.type
_entity_poly.pdbx_seq_one_letter_code
_entity_poly.pdbx_strand_id
1 'polypeptide(L)'
;GSAKRPAQVANMMPDDEEHIIVQFYDSSEFFELWKMNIYNGRMSKITTAPVKQADFTFNSQGDVTGALGVNLQFEVVYYIYKENLPVEYDPLDCREANDDETCVKVRTGRPKVSDWQFLTKVDPFKQIQPISSFGRKIYMLGYGEGNKSDRRGLYTYDIITKKYNEIFTHPRVDIEVGAIAVDDANKVIGVRADDAYPSFVVLKSVKSDYKDALIEIQKAYPYESFGVTSSSSDNKRLIVYMSSDINPGTFFLYDRDKSEFTPLARQWSKVNYQDLNQMIAYDFNNRDGVPIQAFFTQAKNKSNKKTIIYPHGGPWARDYWGYDPTVQFLAENDFNVIQMNIRGSTGYGYKFVSEVFGNFEEVLEDIYDGIEFFHSEGLIDKENLCIYGGSYGGYAATMAPINRPDLFKCAASDAGLYDIEAQYIRGDIRRSRGGKVFLDRAFKGDKNEIDASQSPINRVSEMKVPFFLLHGKQDIRTPFKDAELFMEEMDRNNISYEKMVITKEEHGFSNEENREASMERLLKFFNKYL
;
A
#
# COMPACT_ATOMS: atom_id res chain seq x y z
N GLY A 1 -13.35 31.00 22.59
CA GLY A 1 -13.68 29.60 22.44
C GLY A 1 -12.40 28.83 22.07
N SER A 2 -11.90 27.98 22.97
CA SER A 2 -10.76 27.11 22.65
C SER A 2 -11.20 26.15 21.56
N ALA A 3 -10.57 26.21 20.40
CA ALA A 3 -10.73 25.17 19.38
C ALA A 3 -10.38 23.83 20.04
N LYS A 4 -11.32 22.88 20.03
CA LYS A 4 -11.08 21.53 20.54
C LYS A 4 -9.96 20.92 19.70
N ARG A 5 -8.82 20.67 20.30
CA ARG A 5 -7.73 19.97 19.63
C ARG A 5 -8.18 18.53 19.37
N PRO A 6 -8.04 17.98 18.17
CA PRO A 6 -8.31 16.57 17.95
C PRO A 6 -7.34 15.74 18.80
N ALA A 7 -7.90 14.76 19.49
CA ALA A 7 -7.15 13.84 20.34
C ALA A 7 -7.33 12.42 19.80
N GLN A 8 -6.28 11.63 19.85
CA GLN A 8 -6.32 10.21 19.52
C GLN A 8 -5.69 9.40 20.66
N VAL A 9 -6.22 8.21 20.91
CA VAL A 9 -5.58 7.27 21.82
C VAL A 9 -4.37 6.69 21.09
N ALA A 10 -3.18 6.91 21.65
CA ALA A 10 -1.93 6.43 21.08
C ALA A 10 -1.53 5.05 21.65
N ASN A 11 -1.85 4.78 22.94
CA ASN A 11 -1.63 3.49 23.57
C ASN A 11 -2.61 3.28 24.73
N MET A 12 -3.12 2.06 24.87
CA MET A 12 -4.08 1.70 25.92
C MET A 12 -3.43 1.34 27.25
N MET A 13 -2.09 1.23 27.29
CA MET A 13 -1.30 0.85 28.49
C MET A 13 -1.87 -0.41 29.17
N PRO A 14 -1.74 -1.60 28.57
CA PRO A 14 -2.46 -2.81 29.00
C PRO A 14 -2.20 -3.23 30.45
N ASP A 15 -1.07 -2.83 31.03
CA ASP A 15 -0.70 -3.10 32.42
C ASP A 15 -1.06 -1.97 33.41
N ASP A 16 -1.71 -0.88 32.93
CA ASP A 16 -2.12 0.27 33.75
C ASP A 16 -3.64 0.49 33.61
N GLU A 17 -4.40 -0.01 34.57
CA GLU A 17 -5.88 0.05 34.56
C GLU A 17 -6.43 1.48 34.73
N GLU A 18 -5.60 2.45 35.09
CA GLU A 18 -6.04 3.82 35.36
C GLU A 18 -5.70 4.82 34.25
N HIS A 19 -4.77 4.48 33.38
CA HIS A 19 -4.24 5.45 32.43
C HIS A 19 -4.22 4.93 30.99
N ILE A 20 -4.26 5.89 30.06
CA ILE A 20 -3.99 5.69 28.62
C ILE A 20 -3.02 6.76 28.15
N ILE A 21 -2.37 6.53 27.03
CA ILE A 21 -1.60 7.56 26.34
C ILE A 21 -2.46 8.16 25.22
N VAL A 22 -2.56 9.47 25.24
CA VAL A 22 -3.25 10.25 24.21
C VAL A 22 -2.27 11.16 23.49
N GLN A 23 -2.48 11.34 22.20
CA GLN A 23 -1.73 12.30 21.41
C GLN A 23 -2.60 13.46 20.96
N PHE A 24 -2.03 14.66 20.95
CA PHE A 24 -2.66 15.88 20.49
C PHE A 24 -1.79 16.57 19.46
N TYR A 25 -2.41 17.20 18.48
CA TYR A 25 -1.70 18.18 17.66
C TYR A 25 -1.46 19.46 18.47
N ASP A 26 -0.22 19.95 18.49
CA ASP A 26 0.04 21.30 18.87
C ASP A 26 -0.26 22.26 17.69
N SER A 27 -0.21 23.57 17.95
CA SER A 27 -0.47 24.60 16.93
C SER A 27 0.57 24.65 15.81
N SER A 28 1.62 23.84 15.87
CA SER A 28 2.75 23.78 14.92
C SER A 28 2.86 22.45 14.18
N GLU A 29 1.81 21.62 14.24
CA GLU A 29 1.72 20.31 13.59
C GLU A 29 2.63 19.23 14.21
N PHE A 30 3.22 19.49 15.39
CA PHE A 30 3.91 18.44 16.15
C PHE A 30 2.92 17.75 17.07
N PHE A 31 3.01 16.43 17.16
CA PHE A 31 2.25 15.67 18.15
C PHE A 31 2.86 15.83 19.53
N GLU A 32 2.01 16.01 20.52
CA GLU A 32 2.33 15.90 21.94
C GLU A 32 1.75 14.60 22.49
N LEU A 33 2.52 13.84 23.26
CA LEU A 33 2.06 12.69 24.01
C LEU A 33 1.78 13.06 25.45
N TRP A 34 0.65 12.60 25.96
CA TRP A 34 0.20 12.84 27.32
C TRP A 34 -0.32 11.54 27.94
N LYS A 35 0.05 11.27 29.17
CA LYS A 35 -0.55 10.23 30.00
C LYS A 35 -1.82 10.81 30.63
N MET A 36 -2.96 10.16 30.42
CA MET A 36 -4.26 10.60 30.90
C MET A 36 -4.87 9.56 31.83
N ASN A 37 -5.27 9.97 33.04
CA ASN A 37 -6.06 9.12 33.92
C ASN A 37 -7.51 9.07 33.42
N ILE A 38 -8.02 7.85 33.16
CA ILE A 38 -9.33 7.63 32.52
C ILE A 38 -10.53 7.95 33.44
N TYR A 39 -10.33 7.96 34.76
CA TYR A 39 -11.39 8.20 35.73
C TYR A 39 -11.60 9.68 36.07
N ASN A 40 -10.54 10.48 36.06
CA ASN A 40 -10.62 11.88 36.48
C ASN A 40 -10.13 12.88 35.42
N GLY A 41 -9.65 12.41 34.27
CA GLY A 41 -9.19 13.22 33.15
C GLY A 41 -7.90 14.02 33.41
N ARG A 42 -7.19 13.78 34.53
CA ARG A 42 -5.90 14.43 34.77
C ARG A 42 -4.87 13.97 33.74
N MET A 43 -4.10 14.91 33.23
CA MET A 43 -3.10 14.65 32.21
C MET A 43 -1.73 15.15 32.64
N SER A 44 -0.70 14.38 32.34
CA SER A 44 0.72 14.78 32.42
C SER A 44 1.38 14.62 31.06
N LYS A 45 2.13 15.63 30.65
CA LYS A 45 2.85 15.58 29.36
C LYS A 45 4.02 14.63 29.48
N ILE A 46 4.15 13.72 28.50
CA ILE A 46 5.28 12.81 28.34
C ILE A 46 6.36 13.50 27.51
N THR A 47 6.03 13.83 26.25
CA THR A 47 7.00 14.43 25.34
C THR A 47 6.31 15.14 24.16
N THR A 48 7.12 15.78 23.32
CA THR A 48 6.69 16.29 22.00
C THR A 48 7.50 15.56 20.93
N ALA A 49 6.86 15.24 19.81
CA ALA A 49 7.51 14.58 18.67
C ALA A 49 8.72 15.38 18.15
N PRO A 50 9.78 14.71 17.70
CA PRO A 50 10.95 15.39 17.12
C PRO A 50 10.71 15.91 15.71
N VAL A 51 9.70 15.38 15.02
CA VAL A 51 9.27 15.78 13.66
C VAL A 51 7.77 15.97 13.59
N LYS A 52 7.30 16.66 12.57
CA LYS A 52 5.87 16.85 12.33
C LYS A 52 5.19 15.53 11.97
N GLN A 53 3.92 15.39 12.38
CA GLN A 53 3.08 14.24 12.03
C GLN A 53 3.74 12.89 12.30
N ALA A 54 4.48 12.79 13.40
CA ALA A 54 5.19 11.57 13.76
C ALA A 54 4.28 10.48 14.31
N ASP A 55 4.50 9.25 13.88
CA ASP A 55 3.95 8.05 14.51
C ASP A 55 4.86 7.59 15.63
N PHE A 56 4.31 7.36 16.82
CA PHE A 56 5.07 6.90 17.97
C PHE A 56 5.09 5.39 18.08
N THR A 57 6.18 4.85 18.59
CA THR A 57 6.31 3.43 18.96
C THR A 57 6.39 3.26 20.46
N PHE A 58 5.88 2.12 20.94
CA PHE A 58 5.75 1.80 22.36
C PHE A 58 6.30 0.39 22.64
N ASN A 59 6.72 0.16 23.89
CA ASN A 59 6.98 -1.19 24.39
C ASN A 59 5.69 -1.85 24.90
N SER A 60 5.78 -3.09 25.42
CA SER A 60 4.62 -3.83 25.96
C SER A 60 3.98 -3.16 27.19
N GLN A 61 4.71 -2.32 27.91
CA GLN A 61 4.24 -1.59 29.08
C GLN A 61 3.58 -0.25 28.71
N GLY A 62 3.60 0.13 27.43
CA GLY A 62 3.08 1.39 26.95
C GLY A 62 4.08 2.56 27.01
N ASP A 63 5.35 2.32 27.36
CA ASP A 63 6.35 3.38 27.33
C ASP A 63 6.77 3.73 25.92
N VAL A 64 6.95 5.01 25.65
CA VAL A 64 7.39 5.53 24.36
C VAL A 64 8.82 5.07 24.08
N THR A 65 9.04 4.45 22.93
CA THR A 65 10.37 3.95 22.53
C THR A 65 10.96 4.69 21.33
N GLY A 66 10.11 5.26 20.48
CA GLY A 66 10.58 5.95 19.30
C GLY A 66 9.52 6.80 18.62
N ALA A 67 9.94 7.52 17.59
CA ALA A 67 9.09 8.31 16.72
C ALA A 67 9.56 8.21 15.26
N LEU A 68 8.64 7.87 14.37
CA LEU A 68 8.82 7.81 12.93
C LEU A 68 8.10 8.99 12.30
N GLY A 69 8.71 9.68 11.36
CA GLY A 69 8.05 10.78 10.65
C GLY A 69 8.79 11.18 9.39
N VAL A 70 8.41 12.31 8.81
CA VAL A 70 9.02 12.81 7.57
C VAL A 70 9.65 14.17 7.85
N ASN A 71 10.92 14.34 7.47
CA ASN A 71 11.65 15.59 7.64
C ASN A 71 11.32 16.63 6.54
N LEU A 72 11.96 17.79 6.61
CA LEU A 72 11.76 18.87 5.63
C LEU A 72 12.28 18.55 4.23
N GLN A 73 13.15 17.56 4.09
CA GLN A 73 13.69 17.02 2.84
C GLN A 73 12.83 15.91 2.27
N PHE A 74 11.69 15.62 2.93
CA PHE A 74 10.79 14.53 2.58
C PHE A 74 11.38 13.12 2.75
N GLU A 75 12.43 12.99 3.57
CA GLU A 75 12.99 11.69 3.94
C GLU A 75 12.24 11.12 5.13
N VAL A 76 12.04 9.81 5.16
CA VAL A 76 11.50 9.12 6.35
C VAL A 76 12.59 9.01 7.40
N VAL A 77 12.33 9.53 8.61
CA VAL A 77 13.29 9.62 9.70
C VAL A 77 12.77 8.91 10.95
N TYR A 78 13.66 8.22 11.64
CA TYR A 78 13.34 7.53 12.88
C TYR A 78 14.22 8.01 14.02
N TYR A 79 13.57 8.33 15.17
CA TYR A 79 14.19 8.77 16.40
C TYR A 79 13.89 7.79 17.54
N ILE A 80 14.86 7.57 18.41
CA ILE A 80 14.71 6.79 19.64
C ILE A 80 14.46 7.74 20.82
N TYR A 81 13.52 7.38 21.70
CA TYR A 81 13.23 8.14 22.92
C TYR A 81 14.25 7.83 24.02
N LYS A 82 14.90 8.85 24.56
CA LYS A 82 16.08 8.70 25.40
C LYS A 82 15.81 8.20 26.82
N GLU A 83 14.66 8.54 27.41
CA GLU A 83 14.34 8.11 28.78
C GLU A 83 14.35 6.58 28.92
N ASN A 84 14.10 5.86 27.84
CA ASN A 84 14.11 4.40 27.81
C ASN A 84 15.46 3.82 27.37
N LEU A 85 16.50 4.65 27.20
CA LEU A 85 17.84 4.20 26.92
C LEU A 85 18.60 3.93 28.23
N PRO A 86 19.48 2.92 28.25
CA PRO A 86 20.38 2.71 29.40
C PRO A 86 21.21 3.95 29.71
N VAL A 87 21.53 4.16 30.99
CA VAL A 87 22.25 5.36 31.51
C VAL A 87 23.62 5.59 30.85
N GLU A 88 24.21 4.58 30.24
CA GLU A 88 25.51 4.64 29.55
C GLU A 88 25.47 5.25 28.15
N TYR A 89 24.31 5.72 27.73
CA TYR A 89 24.11 6.25 26.38
C TYR A 89 24.34 7.76 26.37
N ASP A 90 25.45 8.19 25.74
CA ASP A 90 25.79 9.60 25.60
C ASP A 90 24.93 10.26 24.51
N PRO A 91 24.09 11.24 24.82
CA PRO A 91 23.22 11.87 23.84
C PRO A 91 24.02 12.71 22.84
N LEU A 92 23.68 12.66 21.55
CA LEU A 92 24.16 13.61 20.55
C LEU A 92 23.84 15.03 21.02
N ASP A 93 24.89 15.83 21.27
CA ASP A 93 24.72 17.26 21.55
C ASP A 93 24.49 18.02 20.23
N CYS A 94 23.27 18.46 20.03
CA CYS A 94 22.89 19.22 18.85
C CYS A 94 23.69 20.49 18.61
N ARG A 95 24.44 20.96 19.63
CA ARG A 95 25.33 22.14 19.48
C ARG A 95 26.59 21.85 18.70
N GLU A 96 26.98 20.58 18.60
CA GLU A 96 28.17 20.13 17.85
C GLU A 96 27.84 19.60 16.44
N ALA A 97 26.56 19.39 16.12
CA ALA A 97 26.16 18.98 14.79
C ALA A 97 26.22 20.17 13.81
N ASN A 98 27.15 20.12 12.89
CA ASN A 98 27.34 21.16 11.87
C ASN A 98 26.30 21.11 10.74
N ASP A 99 25.31 20.24 10.80
CA ASP A 99 24.25 20.14 9.82
C ASP A 99 22.85 20.24 10.45
N ASP A 100 21.96 20.91 9.76
CA ASP A 100 20.55 21.04 10.16
C ASP A 100 19.78 19.72 10.01
N GLU A 101 20.41 18.64 9.53
CA GLU A 101 19.76 17.36 9.25
C GLU A 101 19.65 16.48 10.50
N THR A 102 20.59 16.58 11.43
CA THR A 102 20.57 15.80 12.68
C THR A 102 19.93 16.54 13.84
N CYS A 103 19.81 17.86 13.76
CA CYS A 103 19.18 18.70 14.76
C CYS A 103 18.02 19.50 14.17
N VAL A 104 16.81 19.23 14.64
CA VAL A 104 15.66 20.05 14.36
C VAL A 104 15.77 21.35 15.18
N LYS A 105 16.31 22.43 14.60
CA LYS A 105 16.25 23.76 15.22
C LYS A 105 14.82 24.24 15.30
N VAL A 106 14.21 24.07 16.46
CA VAL A 106 12.87 24.60 16.73
C VAL A 106 13.02 26.11 17.01
N ARG A 107 12.63 26.92 16.05
CA ARG A 107 12.51 28.38 16.21
C ARG A 107 11.38 28.73 17.15
N THR A 108 11.43 28.50 18.42
CA THR A 108 10.56 29.11 19.46
C THR A 108 10.41 28.18 20.65
N GLY A 109 11.06 28.42 21.76
CA GLY A 109 10.69 28.08 23.15
C GLY A 109 10.09 26.71 23.48
N ARG A 110 10.33 25.68 22.67
CA ARG A 110 9.68 24.36 22.72
C ARG A 110 10.57 23.27 23.29
N PRO A 111 9.98 22.10 23.63
CA PRO A 111 10.64 21.12 24.46
C PRO A 111 12.01 20.75 23.93
N LYS A 112 12.89 20.49 24.85
CA LYS A 112 14.28 20.19 24.59
C LYS A 112 14.36 19.01 23.62
N VAL A 113 14.93 19.24 22.42
CA VAL A 113 15.33 18.20 21.45
C VAL A 113 16.18 17.11 22.15
N SER A 114 16.59 17.36 23.41
CA SER A 114 17.32 16.44 24.28
C SER A 114 16.64 15.10 24.56
N ASP A 115 15.32 14.96 24.39
CA ASP A 115 14.60 13.73 24.73
C ASP A 115 14.66 12.69 23.61
N TRP A 116 15.15 13.07 22.43
CA TRP A 116 15.19 12.24 21.24
C TRP A 116 16.60 12.05 20.70
N GLN A 117 16.86 10.88 20.15
CA GLN A 117 18.07 10.57 19.42
C GLN A 117 17.73 10.13 18.01
N PHE A 118 18.29 10.79 17.01
CA PHE A 118 18.21 10.37 15.62
C PHE A 118 18.86 8.99 15.44
N LEU A 119 18.16 8.08 14.76
CA LEU A 119 18.69 6.76 14.44
C LEU A 119 19.03 6.64 12.95
N THR A 120 18.08 6.88 12.07
CA THR A 120 18.27 6.65 10.64
C THR A 120 17.30 7.48 9.80
N LYS A 121 17.65 7.63 8.52
CA LYS A 121 16.79 8.21 7.49
C LYS A 121 16.84 7.39 6.21
N VAL A 122 15.76 7.37 5.46
CA VAL A 122 15.67 6.72 4.16
C VAL A 122 14.87 7.56 3.16
N ASP A 123 15.07 7.28 1.89
CA ASP A 123 14.24 7.78 0.79
C ASP A 123 12.75 7.46 1.08
N PRO A 124 11.80 8.35 0.76
CA PRO A 124 10.37 8.14 1.04
C PRO A 124 9.78 6.89 0.36
N PHE A 125 10.38 6.43 -0.73
CA PHE A 125 10.00 5.18 -1.38
C PHE A 125 10.70 3.95 -0.75
N LYS A 126 11.70 4.17 0.11
CA LYS A 126 12.27 3.18 1.03
C LYS A 126 11.62 3.33 2.40
N GLN A 127 10.56 2.61 2.65
CA GLN A 127 9.85 2.68 3.92
C GLN A 127 10.58 1.88 5.00
N ILE A 128 10.95 2.54 6.10
CA ILE A 128 11.32 1.86 7.35
C ILE A 128 10.14 1.92 8.31
N GLN A 129 10.01 0.88 9.15
CA GLN A 129 8.99 0.89 10.19
C GLN A 129 9.46 0.15 11.44
N PRO A 130 9.56 0.84 12.57
CA PRO A 130 9.67 0.18 13.86
C PRO A 130 8.36 -0.56 14.15
N ILE A 131 8.47 -1.82 14.55
CA ILE A 131 7.33 -2.71 14.82
C ILE A 131 7.04 -2.80 16.29
N SER A 132 8.08 -3.14 17.07
CA SER A 132 7.99 -3.33 18.51
C SER A 132 9.35 -3.19 19.17
N SER A 133 9.38 -3.11 20.49
CA SER A 133 10.62 -3.17 21.25
C SER A 133 10.53 -4.18 22.38
N PHE A 134 11.63 -4.91 22.60
CA PHE A 134 11.77 -5.87 23.68
C PHE A 134 13.17 -5.78 24.30
N GLY A 135 13.23 -5.40 25.56
CA GLY A 135 14.49 -5.11 26.25
C GLY A 135 15.27 -4.00 25.51
N ARG A 136 16.52 -4.27 25.18
CA ARG A 136 17.37 -3.32 24.43
C ARG A 136 17.25 -3.42 22.90
N LYS A 137 16.34 -4.25 22.38
CA LYS A 137 16.19 -4.48 20.94
C LYS A 137 14.92 -3.81 20.42
N ILE A 138 15.08 -3.07 19.34
CA ILE A 138 13.97 -2.56 18.52
C ILE A 138 13.84 -3.48 17.32
N TYR A 139 12.65 -4.06 17.12
CA TYR A 139 12.29 -4.77 15.91
C TYR A 139 11.80 -3.77 14.87
N MET A 140 12.35 -3.85 13.68
CA MET A 140 12.01 -2.91 12.62
C MET A 140 12.01 -3.58 11.25
N LEU A 141 11.13 -3.15 10.39
CA LEU A 141 11.24 -3.35 8.96
C LEU A 141 12.19 -2.31 8.37
N GLY A 142 13.07 -2.73 7.48
CA GLY A 142 14.06 -1.84 6.89
C GLY A 142 14.97 -2.56 5.91
N TYR A 143 16.08 -1.93 5.60
CA TYR A 143 17.02 -2.36 4.54
C TYR A 143 18.41 -2.73 5.08
N GLY A 144 18.45 -3.14 6.34
CA GLY A 144 19.70 -3.51 7.04
C GLY A 144 20.59 -2.31 7.36
N GLU A 145 21.82 -2.61 7.78
CA GLU A 145 22.78 -1.60 8.15
C GLU A 145 23.16 -0.69 6.96
N GLY A 146 23.03 0.62 7.16
CA GLY A 146 23.27 1.61 6.11
C GLY A 146 22.30 1.55 4.93
N ASN A 147 21.13 0.93 5.11
CA ASN A 147 20.07 0.79 4.11
C ASN A 147 20.54 0.19 2.78
N LYS A 148 21.45 -0.78 2.84
CA LYS A 148 22.13 -1.37 1.67
C LYS A 148 21.32 -2.44 0.93
N SER A 149 20.37 -3.09 1.63
CA SER A 149 19.51 -4.07 0.98
C SER A 149 18.60 -3.40 -0.05
N ASP A 150 18.34 -4.09 -1.14
CA ASP A 150 17.30 -3.67 -2.10
C ASP A 150 15.89 -3.95 -1.54
N ARG A 151 15.73 -5.08 -0.83
CA ARG A 151 14.45 -5.52 -0.26
C ARG A 151 14.33 -5.19 1.21
N ARG A 152 13.11 -4.82 1.60
CA ARG A 152 12.75 -4.60 2.99
C ARG A 152 12.59 -5.93 3.72
N GLY A 153 13.33 -6.09 4.80
CA GLY A 153 13.29 -7.25 5.68
C GLY A 153 13.02 -6.88 7.12
N LEU A 154 12.95 -7.90 7.98
CA LEU A 154 12.84 -7.75 9.43
C LEU A 154 14.21 -7.79 10.06
N TYR A 155 14.53 -6.76 10.85
CA TYR A 155 15.78 -6.60 11.56
C TYR A 155 15.54 -6.29 13.04
N THR A 156 16.53 -6.58 13.88
CA THR A 156 16.63 -5.94 15.20
C THR A 156 17.76 -4.93 15.20
N TYR A 157 17.52 -3.81 15.88
CA TYR A 157 18.56 -2.85 16.24
C TYR A 157 18.78 -2.91 17.74
N ASP A 158 20.01 -3.19 18.17
CA ASP A 158 20.42 -3.18 19.58
C ASP A 158 20.88 -1.78 19.96
N ILE A 159 20.15 -1.12 20.86
CA ILE A 159 20.37 0.29 21.22
C ILE A 159 21.68 0.53 21.97
N ILE A 160 22.29 -0.49 22.57
CA ILE A 160 23.57 -0.39 23.28
C ILE A 160 24.73 -0.60 22.32
N THR A 161 24.72 -1.74 21.60
CA THR A 161 25.83 -2.09 20.70
C THR A 161 25.75 -1.38 19.36
N LYS A 162 24.63 -0.70 19.07
CA LYS A 162 24.35 0.02 17.81
C LYS A 162 24.43 -0.88 16.58
N LYS A 163 24.17 -2.18 16.73
CA LYS A 163 24.25 -3.17 15.66
C LYS A 163 22.87 -3.58 15.15
N TYR A 164 22.78 -3.70 13.84
CA TYR A 164 21.67 -4.35 13.17
C TYR A 164 21.93 -5.87 13.09
N ASN A 165 20.89 -6.65 13.37
CA ASN A 165 20.90 -8.09 13.11
C ASN A 165 19.70 -8.43 12.24
N GLU A 166 19.95 -9.10 11.14
CA GLU A 166 18.90 -9.62 10.29
C GLU A 166 18.17 -10.77 10.98
N ILE A 167 16.85 -10.71 10.99
CA ILE A 167 15.96 -11.76 11.51
C ILE A 167 15.39 -12.57 10.35
N PHE A 168 14.89 -11.87 9.34
CA PHE A 168 14.29 -12.49 8.16
C PHE A 168 14.28 -11.53 6.99
N THR A 169 14.70 -12.01 5.83
CA THR A 169 14.52 -11.37 4.53
C THR A 169 13.95 -12.40 3.56
N HIS A 170 13.08 -11.95 2.65
CA HIS A 170 12.59 -12.82 1.60
C HIS A 170 13.38 -12.59 0.31
N PRO A 171 13.72 -13.64 -0.48
CA PRO A 171 14.57 -13.48 -1.67
C PRO A 171 13.89 -12.71 -2.82
N ARG A 172 12.55 -12.66 -2.87
CA ARG A 172 11.80 -12.10 -3.98
C ARG A 172 10.96 -10.87 -3.61
N VAL A 173 10.41 -10.82 -2.41
CA VAL A 173 9.44 -9.77 -2.00
C VAL A 173 9.88 -9.05 -0.73
N ASP A 174 9.39 -7.83 -0.57
CA ASP A 174 9.50 -7.06 0.66
C ASP A 174 8.60 -7.64 1.75
N ILE A 175 9.01 -7.54 3.01
CA ILE A 175 8.12 -7.84 4.13
C ILE A 175 7.26 -6.61 4.42
N GLU A 176 5.95 -6.76 4.35
CA GLU A 176 4.98 -5.69 4.55
C GLU A 176 4.69 -5.45 6.04
N VAL A 177 4.26 -4.23 6.36
CA VAL A 177 4.01 -3.81 7.75
C VAL A 177 2.96 -4.67 8.44
N GLY A 178 1.84 -4.91 7.80
CA GLY A 178 0.75 -5.74 8.33
C GLY A 178 1.07 -7.24 8.37
N ALA A 179 2.29 -7.62 7.96
CA ALA A 179 2.74 -9.00 7.85
C ALA A 179 3.48 -9.51 9.09
N ILE A 180 3.56 -8.72 10.17
CA ILE A 180 4.34 -9.06 11.36
C ILE A 180 3.43 -9.50 12.49
N ALA A 181 3.65 -10.72 13.01
CA ALA A 181 3.00 -11.19 14.23
C ALA A 181 3.92 -10.98 15.43
N VAL A 182 3.37 -10.39 16.50
CA VAL A 182 4.04 -10.18 17.80
C VAL A 182 3.24 -10.89 18.90
N ASP A 183 3.92 -11.35 19.94
CA ASP A 183 3.28 -11.90 21.12
C ASP A 183 3.01 -10.80 22.18
N ASP A 184 2.37 -11.19 23.27
CA ASP A 184 2.00 -10.28 24.38
C ASP A 184 3.22 -9.60 25.02
N ALA A 185 4.42 -10.18 24.87
CA ALA A 185 5.68 -9.58 25.32
C ALA A 185 6.34 -8.67 24.25
N ASN A 186 5.63 -8.32 23.18
CA ASN A 186 6.15 -7.56 22.03
C ASN A 186 7.33 -8.21 21.28
N LYS A 187 7.50 -9.54 21.41
CA LYS A 187 8.47 -10.26 20.58
C LYS A 187 7.85 -10.61 19.24
N VAL A 188 8.59 -10.39 18.17
CA VAL A 188 8.17 -10.86 16.86
C VAL A 188 8.28 -12.39 16.81
N ILE A 189 7.15 -13.05 16.50
CA ILE A 189 7.01 -14.51 16.47
C ILE A 189 6.91 -15.07 15.06
N GLY A 190 6.53 -14.23 14.08
CA GLY A 190 6.41 -14.64 12.71
C GLY A 190 6.24 -13.46 11.76
N VAL A 191 6.39 -13.76 10.48
CA VAL A 191 6.20 -12.81 9.39
C VAL A 191 5.36 -13.46 8.28
N ARG A 192 4.51 -12.66 7.63
CA ARG A 192 3.86 -13.06 6.39
C ARG A 192 4.66 -12.52 5.21
N ALA A 193 4.89 -13.35 4.21
CA ALA A 193 5.45 -12.96 2.94
C ALA A 193 4.42 -13.27 1.84
N ASP A 194 4.08 -12.25 1.03
CA ASP A 194 3.12 -12.38 -0.07
C ASP A 194 3.89 -12.52 -1.39
N ASP A 195 4.53 -13.69 -1.57
CA ASP A 195 5.20 -14.06 -2.82
C ASP A 195 4.30 -15.02 -3.58
N ALA A 196 3.64 -14.53 -4.61
CA ALA A 196 2.58 -15.20 -5.35
C ALA A 196 1.35 -15.53 -4.47
N TYR A 197 1.53 -16.35 -3.44
CA TYR A 197 0.50 -16.69 -2.46
C TYR A 197 0.94 -16.27 -1.06
N PRO A 198 0.01 -15.89 -0.18
CA PRO A 198 0.36 -15.51 1.18
C PRO A 198 0.97 -16.71 1.94
N SER A 199 2.11 -16.49 2.56
CA SER A 199 2.78 -17.49 3.39
C SER A 199 3.16 -16.93 4.74
N PHE A 200 2.90 -17.67 5.83
CA PHE A 200 3.30 -17.26 7.17
C PHE A 200 4.55 -18.03 7.60
N VAL A 201 5.63 -17.29 7.82
CA VAL A 201 6.92 -17.83 8.24
C VAL A 201 7.09 -17.64 9.75
N VAL A 202 7.13 -18.75 10.48
CA VAL A 202 7.29 -18.76 11.94
C VAL A 202 8.74 -18.66 12.34
N LEU A 203 9.06 -17.74 13.26
CA LEU A 203 10.42 -17.60 13.81
C LEU A 203 10.68 -18.70 14.86
N LYS A 204 11.57 -19.64 14.54
CA LYS A 204 11.85 -20.83 15.36
C LYS A 204 12.42 -20.48 16.73
N SER A 205 13.15 -19.38 16.86
CA SER A 205 13.86 -18.96 18.08
C SER A 205 12.95 -18.48 19.21
N VAL A 206 11.67 -18.21 18.94
CA VAL A 206 10.72 -17.68 19.92
C VAL A 206 9.74 -18.77 20.34
N LYS A 207 9.61 -18.99 21.65
CA LYS A 207 8.56 -19.82 22.24
C LYS A 207 7.43 -18.91 22.71
N SER A 208 6.21 -19.14 22.24
CA SER A 208 5.03 -18.38 22.59
C SER A 208 3.80 -19.24 22.32
N ASP A 209 2.85 -19.26 23.25
CA ASP A 209 1.59 -19.97 23.11
C ASP A 209 0.76 -19.39 21.95
N TYR A 210 0.79 -18.07 21.79
CA TYR A 210 0.16 -17.39 20.66
C TYR A 210 0.77 -17.82 19.31
N LYS A 211 2.09 -17.99 19.24
CA LYS A 211 2.76 -18.55 18.05
C LYS A 211 2.25 -19.94 17.70
N ASP A 212 2.08 -20.80 18.70
CA ASP A 212 1.58 -22.17 18.50
C ASP A 212 0.16 -22.13 17.94
N ALA A 213 -0.68 -21.21 18.43
CA ALA A 213 -2.02 -20.97 17.88
C ALA A 213 -2.00 -20.58 16.39
N LEU A 214 -1.10 -19.69 15.96
CA LEU A 214 -0.96 -19.31 14.54
C LEU A 214 -0.53 -20.50 13.67
N ILE A 215 0.35 -21.37 14.18
CA ILE A 215 0.76 -22.61 13.49
C ILE A 215 -0.43 -23.58 13.35
N GLU A 216 -1.26 -23.72 14.36
CA GLU A 216 -2.46 -24.55 14.32
C GLU A 216 -3.44 -24.05 13.26
N ILE A 217 -3.68 -22.73 13.20
CA ILE A 217 -4.55 -22.10 12.18
C ILE A 217 -4.00 -22.35 10.78
N GLN A 218 -2.70 -22.10 10.56
CA GLN A 218 -2.07 -22.31 9.25
C GLN A 218 -2.13 -23.77 8.79
N LYS A 219 -1.98 -24.72 9.71
CA LYS A 219 -2.11 -26.15 9.38
C LYS A 219 -3.53 -26.54 8.98
N ALA A 220 -4.54 -25.95 9.64
CA ALA A 220 -5.94 -26.21 9.33
C ALA A 220 -6.37 -25.58 7.99
N TYR A 221 -5.81 -24.41 7.65
CA TYR A 221 -6.15 -23.63 6.46
C TYR A 221 -4.87 -23.17 5.72
N PRO A 222 -4.16 -24.10 5.05
CA PRO A 222 -2.83 -23.81 4.48
C PRO A 222 -2.82 -22.86 3.28
N TYR A 223 -3.99 -22.68 2.64
CA TYR A 223 -4.15 -21.85 1.43
C TYR A 223 -4.91 -20.56 1.67
N GLU A 224 -5.36 -20.29 2.89
CA GLU A 224 -6.08 -19.08 3.26
C GLU A 224 -5.10 -18.04 3.84
N SER A 225 -5.31 -16.80 3.49
CA SER A 225 -4.76 -15.69 4.25
C SER A 225 -5.53 -15.56 5.56
N PHE A 226 -4.87 -15.43 6.68
CA PHE A 226 -5.53 -15.29 7.97
C PHE A 226 -4.94 -14.19 8.84
N GLY A 227 -5.76 -13.66 9.73
CA GLY A 227 -5.36 -12.74 10.78
C GLY A 227 -6.19 -12.96 12.04
N VAL A 228 -5.56 -12.92 13.20
CA VAL A 228 -6.26 -12.96 14.48
C VAL A 228 -6.69 -11.53 14.84
N THR A 229 -7.99 -11.31 14.96
CA THR A 229 -8.56 -9.99 15.26
C THR A 229 -8.83 -9.78 16.74
N SER A 230 -8.95 -10.87 17.52
CA SER A 230 -9.12 -10.85 18.96
C SER A 230 -8.71 -12.18 19.56
N SER A 231 -8.26 -12.16 20.82
CA SER A 231 -7.95 -13.36 21.60
C SER A 231 -8.47 -13.24 23.02
N SER A 232 -8.79 -14.38 23.65
CA SER A 232 -8.96 -14.45 25.11
C SER A 232 -7.59 -14.30 25.79
N SER A 233 -7.59 -13.87 27.06
CA SER A 233 -6.36 -13.63 27.83
C SER A 233 -5.47 -14.86 27.99
N ASP A 234 -6.06 -16.06 27.87
CA ASP A 234 -5.34 -17.34 27.91
C ASP A 234 -5.01 -17.89 26.51
N ASN A 235 -5.27 -17.13 25.44
CA ASN A 235 -5.08 -17.52 24.03
C ASN A 235 -5.77 -18.85 23.64
N LYS A 236 -6.80 -19.27 24.36
CA LYS A 236 -7.54 -20.49 24.05
C LYS A 236 -8.68 -20.28 23.07
N ARG A 237 -9.21 -19.05 22.98
CA ARG A 237 -10.25 -18.67 22.02
C ARG A 237 -9.79 -17.48 21.22
N LEU A 238 -9.81 -17.65 19.91
CA LEU A 238 -9.36 -16.63 18.96
C LEU A 238 -10.49 -16.31 17.98
N ILE A 239 -10.65 -15.04 17.67
CA ILE A 239 -11.42 -14.62 16.51
C ILE A 239 -10.46 -14.50 15.34
N VAL A 240 -10.64 -15.38 14.35
CA VAL A 240 -9.78 -15.47 13.17
C VAL A 240 -10.55 -14.99 11.96
N TYR A 241 -10.02 -14.01 11.27
CA TYR A 241 -10.48 -13.61 9.94
C TYR A 241 -9.69 -14.39 8.90
N MET A 242 -10.38 -15.01 7.97
CA MET A 242 -9.78 -15.78 6.87
C MET A 242 -10.30 -15.29 5.54
N SER A 243 -9.43 -15.21 4.54
CA SER A 243 -9.78 -14.79 3.17
C SER A 243 -8.90 -15.50 2.14
N SER A 244 -9.43 -15.62 0.91
CA SER A 244 -8.71 -16.13 -0.26
C SER A 244 -9.24 -15.45 -1.53
N ASP A 245 -8.81 -15.88 -2.69
CA ASP A 245 -9.34 -15.43 -3.98
C ASP A 245 -10.85 -15.71 -4.16
N ILE A 246 -11.34 -16.82 -3.58
CA ILE A 246 -12.75 -17.23 -3.61
C ILE A 246 -13.46 -17.12 -2.25
N ASN A 247 -12.82 -16.51 -1.26
CA ASN A 247 -13.38 -16.22 0.05
C ASN A 247 -13.16 -14.72 0.37
N PRO A 248 -14.16 -13.86 0.14
CA PRO A 248 -14.06 -12.42 0.43
C PRO A 248 -13.72 -12.09 1.89
N GLY A 249 -14.00 -13.03 2.80
CA GLY A 249 -13.69 -12.92 4.21
C GLY A 249 -14.71 -13.61 5.09
N THR A 250 -14.23 -14.46 5.99
CA THR A 250 -15.04 -15.16 6.98
C THR A 250 -14.39 -15.04 8.35
N PHE A 251 -15.18 -14.66 9.35
CA PHE A 251 -14.77 -14.66 10.75
C PHE A 251 -15.11 -16.00 11.38
N PHE A 252 -14.16 -16.60 12.08
CA PHE A 252 -14.31 -17.83 12.83
C PHE A 252 -13.98 -17.60 14.30
N LEU A 253 -14.71 -18.26 15.19
CA LEU A 253 -14.23 -18.55 16.54
C LEU A 253 -13.41 -19.84 16.46
N TYR A 254 -12.12 -19.74 16.79
CA TYR A 254 -11.25 -20.90 16.97
C TYR A 254 -11.16 -21.24 18.45
N ASP A 255 -11.70 -22.40 18.85
CA ASP A 255 -11.57 -22.99 20.19
C ASP A 255 -10.44 -24.01 20.17
N ARG A 256 -9.29 -23.66 20.73
CA ARG A 256 -8.06 -24.48 20.72
C ARG A 256 -8.20 -25.76 21.55
N ASP A 257 -8.94 -25.72 22.68
CA ASP A 257 -9.16 -26.90 23.52
C ASP A 257 -9.92 -27.99 22.78
N LYS A 258 -10.74 -27.61 21.78
CA LYS A 258 -11.51 -28.53 20.94
C LYS A 258 -10.91 -28.71 19.54
N SER A 259 -9.93 -27.89 19.15
CA SER A 259 -9.44 -27.79 17.77
C SER A 259 -10.56 -27.52 16.74
N GLU A 260 -11.55 -26.69 17.11
CA GLU A 260 -12.77 -26.46 16.35
C GLU A 260 -12.85 -25.00 15.85
N PHE A 261 -13.20 -24.85 14.57
CA PHE A 261 -13.48 -23.55 13.95
C PHE A 261 -14.99 -23.41 13.73
N THR A 262 -15.63 -22.49 14.45
CA THR A 262 -17.05 -22.18 14.30
C THR A 262 -17.21 -20.89 13.49
N PRO A 263 -17.85 -20.88 12.31
CA PRO A 263 -18.08 -19.66 11.55
C PRO A 263 -19.00 -18.71 12.30
N LEU A 264 -18.62 -17.44 12.40
CA LEU A 264 -19.39 -16.39 13.08
C LEU A 264 -20.10 -15.45 12.11
N ALA A 265 -19.36 -14.98 11.10
CA ALA A 265 -19.88 -14.03 10.14
C ALA A 265 -19.11 -14.13 8.81
N ARG A 266 -19.79 -13.81 7.72
CA ARG A 266 -19.20 -13.71 6.38
C ARG A 266 -19.29 -12.27 5.91
N GLN A 267 -18.18 -11.76 5.38
CA GLN A 267 -18.18 -10.54 4.59
C GLN A 267 -18.93 -10.84 3.28
N TRP A 268 -19.70 -9.89 2.77
CA TRP A 268 -20.44 -10.07 1.51
C TRP A 268 -21.37 -11.30 1.55
N SER A 269 -22.21 -11.39 2.57
CA SER A 269 -23.07 -12.58 2.85
C SER A 269 -24.01 -12.97 1.70
N LYS A 270 -24.27 -12.07 0.75
CA LYS A 270 -25.08 -12.34 -0.46
C LYS A 270 -24.29 -13.02 -1.58
N VAL A 271 -22.96 -13.02 -1.52
CA VAL A 271 -22.10 -13.68 -2.51
C VAL A 271 -22.03 -15.17 -2.19
N ASN A 272 -22.33 -16.00 -3.18
CA ASN A 272 -22.09 -17.44 -3.04
C ASN A 272 -20.63 -17.74 -3.41
N TYR A 273 -19.84 -18.14 -2.42
CA TYR A 273 -18.39 -18.39 -2.59
C TYR A 273 -18.09 -19.54 -3.57
N GLN A 274 -19.05 -20.45 -3.80
CA GLN A 274 -18.89 -21.56 -4.74
C GLN A 274 -18.97 -21.12 -6.21
N ASP A 275 -19.52 -19.95 -6.47
CA ASP A 275 -19.65 -19.40 -7.82
C ASP A 275 -18.45 -18.52 -8.21
N LEU A 276 -17.50 -18.28 -7.28
CA LEU A 276 -16.35 -17.43 -7.51
C LEU A 276 -15.25 -18.14 -8.32
N ASN A 277 -14.49 -17.36 -9.05
CA ASN A 277 -13.46 -17.83 -9.98
C ASN A 277 -12.07 -17.79 -9.33
N GLN A 278 -11.32 -18.88 -9.45
CA GLN A 278 -9.97 -18.97 -8.87
C GLN A 278 -8.98 -18.04 -9.57
N MET A 279 -8.14 -17.40 -8.76
CA MET A 279 -7.02 -16.59 -9.19
C MET A 279 -5.73 -17.43 -9.12
N ILE A 280 -5.01 -17.53 -10.22
CA ILE A 280 -3.76 -18.29 -10.31
C ILE A 280 -2.61 -17.31 -10.49
N ALA A 281 -1.56 -17.45 -9.68
CA ALA A 281 -0.35 -16.66 -9.81
C ALA A 281 0.57 -17.24 -10.89
N TYR A 282 1.17 -16.36 -11.67
CA TYR A 282 2.18 -16.67 -12.69
C TYR A 282 3.38 -15.77 -12.52
N ASP A 283 4.54 -16.28 -12.90
CA ASP A 283 5.78 -15.50 -13.02
C ASP A 283 6.29 -15.63 -14.45
N PHE A 284 6.69 -14.51 -15.03
CA PHE A 284 7.39 -14.48 -16.32
C PHE A 284 8.54 -13.48 -16.27
N ASN A 285 9.51 -13.64 -17.17
CA ASN A 285 10.54 -12.62 -17.35
C ASN A 285 10.13 -11.69 -18.49
N ASN A 286 10.20 -10.38 -18.24
CA ASN A 286 10.06 -9.41 -19.31
C ASN A 286 11.26 -9.49 -20.29
N ARG A 287 11.25 -8.70 -21.36
CA ARG A 287 12.32 -8.64 -22.38
C ARG A 287 13.71 -8.28 -21.81
N ASP A 288 13.75 -7.60 -20.68
CA ASP A 288 14.98 -7.20 -19.97
C ASP A 288 15.46 -8.27 -18.98
N GLY A 289 14.76 -9.41 -18.89
CA GLY A 289 15.04 -10.50 -17.96
C GLY A 289 14.61 -10.21 -16.51
N VAL A 290 13.78 -9.18 -16.29
CA VAL A 290 13.24 -8.86 -14.96
C VAL A 290 12.04 -9.75 -14.69
N PRO A 291 11.98 -10.45 -13.54
CA PRO A 291 10.82 -11.27 -13.19
C PRO A 291 9.62 -10.38 -12.85
N ILE A 292 8.50 -10.65 -13.52
CA ILE A 292 7.21 -9.99 -13.33
C ILE A 292 6.23 -11.02 -12.75
N GLN A 293 5.56 -10.67 -11.66
CA GLN A 293 4.49 -11.46 -11.10
C GLN A 293 3.14 -10.99 -11.64
N ALA A 294 2.30 -11.95 -12.04
CA ALA A 294 0.97 -11.69 -12.56
C ALA A 294 -0.06 -12.64 -11.93
N PHE A 295 -1.32 -12.21 -11.95
CA PHE A 295 -2.46 -13.01 -11.51
C PHE A 295 -3.44 -13.17 -12.67
N PHE A 296 -3.85 -14.41 -12.91
CA PHE A 296 -4.82 -14.76 -13.93
C PHE A 296 -6.08 -15.32 -13.29
N THR A 297 -7.20 -14.65 -13.49
CA THR A 297 -8.51 -15.16 -13.10
C THR A 297 -9.26 -15.58 -14.34
N GLN A 298 -9.55 -16.89 -14.43
CA GLN A 298 -10.19 -17.46 -15.60
C GLN A 298 -11.68 -17.13 -15.62
N ALA A 299 -12.21 -16.83 -16.82
CA ALA A 299 -13.64 -16.67 -17.06
C ALA A 299 -14.43 -17.89 -16.60
N LYS A 300 -15.67 -17.69 -16.13
CA LYS A 300 -16.60 -18.77 -15.76
C LYS A 300 -16.76 -19.77 -16.89
N ASN A 301 -16.96 -19.32 -18.10
CA ASN A 301 -16.91 -20.15 -19.30
C ASN A 301 -15.44 -20.33 -19.74
N LYS A 302 -14.82 -21.43 -19.31
CA LYS A 302 -13.40 -21.73 -19.55
C LYS A 302 -12.99 -21.83 -21.03
N SER A 303 -13.94 -21.98 -21.96
CA SER A 303 -13.64 -21.96 -23.40
C SER A 303 -13.54 -20.55 -23.97
N ASN A 304 -14.02 -19.56 -23.24
CA ASN A 304 -13.97 -18.16 -23.63
C ASN A 304 -12.57 -17.59 -23.38
N LYS A 305 -11.98 -16.97 -24.40
CA LYS A 305 -10.65 -16.36 -24.32
C LYS A 305 -10.68 -14.82 -24.44
N LYS A 306 -11.87 -14.21 -24.33
CA LYS A 306 -12.01 -12.77 -24.19
C LYS A 306 -11.30 -12.32 -22.91
N THR A 307 -10.39 -11.38 -22.99
CA THR A 307 -9.50 -11.06 -21.87
C THR A 307 -9.46 -9.56 -21.60
N ILE A 308 -9.53 -9.20 -20.33
CA ILE A 308 -9.32 -7.85 -19.83
C ILE A 308 -7.95 -7.80 -19.16
N ILE A 309 -7.06 -6.96 -19.66
CA ILE A 309 -5.83 -6.58 -18.96
C ILE A 309 -6.21 -5.52 -17.94
N TYR A 310 -5.91 -5.76 -16.67
CA TYR A 310 -6.37 -4.93 -15.56
C TYR A 310 -5.18 -4.42 -14.73
N PRO A 311 -4.46 -3.36 -15.21
CA PRO A 311 -3.36 -2.75 -14.46
C PRO A 311 -3.87 -2.01 -13.23
N HIS A 312 -3.17 -2.19 -12.12
CA HIS A 312 -3.47 -1.50 -10.86
C HIS A 312 -3.15 0.00 -10.90
N GLY A 313 -3.74 0.75 -9.98
CA GLY A 313 -3.41 2.15 -9.74
C GLY A 313 -2.04 2.34 -9.07
N GLY A 314 -1.65 3.57 -8.83
CA GLY A 314 -0.40 3.91 -8.17
C GLY A 314 0.45 4.87 -8.97
N PRO A 315 1.58 4.48 -9.63
CA PRO A 315 2.14 3.14 -9.89
C PRO A 315 2.73 2.43 -8.67
N TRP A 316 3.00 3.16 -7.59
CA TRP A 316 3.58 2.64 -6.34
C TRP A 316 2.52 1.95 -5.47
N ALA A 317 1.90 0.93 -6.03
CA ALA A 317 1.00 -0.02 -5.42
C ALA A 317 1.33 -1.42 -5.95
N ARG A 318 0.55 -2.43 -5.64
CA ARG A 318 0.64 -3.75 -6.26
C ARG A 318 -0.68 -4.49 -6.13
N ASP A 319 -0.88 -5.45 -7.02
CA ASP A 319 -1.88 -6.49 -6.87
C ASP A 319 -1.38 -7.61 -5.96
N TYR A 320 -2.30 -8.21 -5.22
CA TYR A 320 -2.07 -9.38 -4.37
C TYR A 320 -3.01 -10.51 -4.79
N TRP A 321 -2.56 -11.73 -4.58
CA TRP A 321 -3.49 -12.85 -4.66
C TRP A 321 -4.56 -12.71 -3.58
N GLY A 322 -5.83 -12.80 -4.00
CA GLY A 322 -6.95 -12.66 -3.09
C GLY A 322 -8.23 -12.26 -3.81
N TYR A 323 -9.29 -12.03 -3.03
CA TYR A 323 -10.58 -11.60 -3.56
C TYR A 323 -10.54 -10.14 -4.04
N ASP A 324 -10.84 -9.95 -5.31
CA ASP A 324 -11.10 -8.64 -5.91
C ASP A 324 -12.51 -8.62 -6.52
N PRO A 325 -13.41 -7.73 -6.07
CA PRO A 325 -14.80 -7.72 -6.56
C PRO A 325 -14.92 -7.36 -8.04
N THR A 326 -14.04 -6.51 -8.59
CA THR A 326 -14.03 -6.15 -10.00
C THR A 326 -13.59 -7.32 -10.86
N VAL A 327 -12.51 -7.99 -10.44
CA VAL A 327 -12.00 -9.18 -11.13
C VAL A 327 -13.04 -10.29 -11.14
N GLN A 328 -13.67 -10.56 -10.00
CA GLN A 328 -14.72 -11.58 -9.88
C GLN A 328 -15.95 -11.23 -10.73
N PHE A 329 -16.36 -9.95 -10.74
CA PHE A 329 -17.46 -9.50 -11.58
C PHE A 329 -17.17 -9.72 -13.07
N LEU A 330 -15.98 -9.39 -13.54
CA LEU A 330 -15.59 -9.60 -14.95
C LEU A 330 -15.52 -11.09 -15.29
N ALA A 331 -14.91 -11.89 -14.40
CA ALA A 331 -14.74 -13.33 -14.62
C ALA A 331 -16.09 -14.07 -14.64
N GLU A 332 -17.04 -13.69 -13.77
CA GLU A 332 -18.41 -14.23 -13.76
C GLU A 332 -19.19 -13.85 -15.03
N ASN A 333 -18.83 -12.73 -15.68
CA ASN A 333 -19.40 -12.28 -16.96
C ASN A 333 -18.58 -12.70 -18.18
N ASP A 334 -17.87 -13.81 -18.08
CA ASP A 334 -17.16 -14.50 -19.16
C ASP A 334 -15.93 -13.77 -19.74
N PHE A 335 -15.24 -12.94 -18.92
CA PHE A 335 -13.94 -12.39 -19.27
C PHE A 335 -12.83 -13.00 -18.43
N ASN A 336 -11.75 -13.45 -19.07
CA ASN A 336 -10.50 -13.65 -18.35
C ASN A 336 -9.96 -12.31 -17.87
N VAL A 337 -9.33 -12.27 -16.69
CA VAL A 337 -8.71 -11.06 -16.17
C VAL A 337 -7.24 -11.33 -15.86
N ILE A 338 -6.36 -10.43 -16.32
CA ILE A 338 -4.93 -10.46 -16.01
C ILE A 338 -4.55 -9.20 -15.28
N GLN A 339 -4.02 -9.37 -14.07
CA GLN A 339 -3.40 -8.33 -13.26
C GLN A 339 -1.88 -8.57 -13.26
N MET A 340 -1.09 -7.53 -13.50
CA MET A 340 0.37 -7.65 -13.60
C MET A 340 1.04 -6.62 -12.69
N ASN A 341 1.95 -7.07 -11.85
CA ASN A 341 2.81 -6.21 -11.05
C ASN A 341 4.02 -5.77 -11.89
N ILE A 342 3.78 -4.80 -12.77
CA ILE A 342 4.81 -4.24 -13.66
C ILE A 342 5.86 -3.45 -12.87
N ARG A 343 7.01 -3.17 -13.48
CA ARG A 343 8.04 -2.31 -12.89
C ARG A 343 7.42 -1.00 -12.38
N GLY A 344 7.83 -0.56 -11.19
CA GLY A 344 7.18 0.50 -10.42
C GLY A 344 6.28 -0.01 -9.30
N SER A 345 5.76 -1.24 -9.38
CA SER A 345 4.96 -1.84 -8.31
C SER A 345 5.78 -1.99 -7.02
N THR A 346 5.12 -1.78 -5.87
CA THR A 346 5.74 -1.95 -4.54
C THR A 346 5.88 -3.42 -4.17
N GLY A 347 6.72 -3.71 -3.18
CA GLY A 347 6.85 -5.05 -2.62
C GLY A 347 7.85 -5.96 -3.32
N TYR A 348 8.57 -5.50 -4.34
CA TYR A 348 9.59 -6.26 -5.07
C TYR A 348 11.00 -5.68 -4.95
N GLY A 349 11.20 -4.81 -3.97
CA GLY A 349 12.45 -4.10 -3.72
C GLY A 349 12.48 -2.70 -4.30
N TYR A 350 13.41 -1.89 -3.78
CA TYR A 350 13.51 -0.47 -4.15
C TYR A 350 13.91 -0.26 -5.62
N LYS A 351 14.78 -1.12 -6.15
CA LYS A 351 15.18 -1.06 -7.56
C LYS A 351 13.97 -1.20 -8.47
N PHE A 352 13.12 -2.19 -8.22
CA PHE A 352 11.89 -2.41 -8.98
C PHE A 352 10.93 -1.22 -8.91
N VAL A 353 10.75 -0.65 -7.71
CA VAL A 353 9.93 0.55 -7.49
C VAL A 353 10.46 1.77 -8.25
N SER A 354 11.78 1.94 -8.31
CA SER A 354 12.40 3.14 -8.89
C SER A 354 12.48 3.13 -10.43
N GLU A 355 12.24 2.01 -11.08
CA GLU A 355 12.27 1.90 -12.55
C GLU A 355 11.23 2.82 -13.24
N VAL A 356 10.09 3.07 -12.57
CA VAL A 356 9.04 3.94 -13.11
C VAL A 356 9.36 5.44 -12.99
N PHE A 357 10.39 5.83 -12.20
CA PHE A 357 10.69 7.25 -12.01
C PHE A 357 11.08 7.92 -13.32
N GLY A 358 10.24 8.86 -13.77
CA GLY A 358 10.39 9.57 -15.05
C GLY A 358 10.15 8.71 -16.29
N ASN A 359 9.72 7.45 -16.13
CA ASN A 359 9.54 6.47 -17.22
C ASN A 359 8.17 5.81 -17.16
N PHE A 360 7.10 6.58 -17.02
CA PHE A 360 5.74 6.04 -16.86
C PHE A 360 5.28 5.22 -18.07
N GLU A 361 5.77 5.56 -19.25
CA GLU A 361 5.44 4.88 -20.50
C GLU A 361 6.27 3.60 -20.71
N GLU A 362 7.57 3.66 -20.45
CA GLU A 362 8.49 2.54 -20.72
C GLU A 362 8.12 1.27 -19.93
N VAL A 363 7.64 1.42 -18.69
CA VAL A 363 7.25 0.28 -17.87
C VAL A 363 5.99 -0.43 -18.38
N LEU A 364 5.23 0.17 -19.32
CA LEU A 364 4.10 -0.48 -19.99
C LEU A 364 4.55 -1.62 -20.92
N GLU A 365 5.83 -1.67 -21.30
CA GLU A 365 6.40 -2.78 -22.05
C GLU A 365 6.24 -4.12 -21.32
N ASP A 366 6.21 -4.09 -19.99
CA ASP A 366 5.95 -5.29 -19.17
C ASP A 366 4.55 -5.86 -19.39
N ILE A 367 3.57 -4.99 -19.71
CA ILE A 367 2.19 -5.41 -20.09
C ILE A 367 2.22 -6.18 -21.41
N TYR A 368 2.95 -5.68 -22.41
CA TYR A 368 3.01 -6.32 -23.72
C TYR A 368 3.76 -7.67 -23.63
N ASP A 369 4.83 -7.73 -22.87
CA ASP A 369 5.56 -8.97 -22.60
C ASP A 369 4.69 -10.00 -21.87
N GLY A 370 3.88 -9.56 -20.92
CA GLY A 370 2.91 -10.41 -20.24
C GLY A 370 1.82 -10.92 -21.17
N ILE A 371 1.29 -10.10 -22.08
CA ILE A 371 0.33 -10.55 -23.11
C ILE A 371 0.94 -11.65 -23.96
N GLU A 372 2.17 -11.49 -24.43
CA GLU A 372 2.86 -12.52 -25.23
C GLU A 372 3.10 -13.80 -24.41
N PHE A 373 3.48 -13.67 -23.12
CA PHE A 373 3.62 -14.82 -22.23
C PHE A 373 2.31 -15.60 -22.10
N PHE A 374 1.21 -14.96 -21.70
CA PHE A 374 -0.09 -15.63 -21.50
C PHE A 374 -0.64 -16.22 -22.79
N HIS A 375 -0.38 -15.57 -23.93
CA HIS A 375 -0.72 -16.11 -25.24
C HIS A 375 0.09 -17.38 -25.57
N SER A 376 1.40 -17.38 -25.30
CA SER A 376 2.26 -18.53 -25.54
C SER A 376 1.91 -19.75 -24.69
N GLU A 377 1.42 -19.50 -23.47
CA GLU A 377 0.86 -20.52 -22.57
C GLU A 377 -0.53 -21.03 -23.02
N GLY A 378 -1.10 -20.47 -24.07
CA GLY A 378 -2.42 -20.84 -24.60
C GLY A 378 -3.59 -20.42 -23.70
N LEU A 379 -3.36 -19.55 -22.72
CA LEU A 379 -4.38 -19.10 -21.75
C LEU A 379 -5.31 -18.04 -22.33
N ILE A 380 -4.81 -17.19 -23.23
CA ILE A 380 -5.56 -16.11 -23.85
C ILE A 380 -5.47 -16.15 -25.38
N ASP A 381 -6.36 -15.40 -26.02
CA ASP A 381 -6.29 -15.07 -27.44
C ASP A 381 -5.97 -13.57 -27.58
N LYS A 382 -4.77 -13.25 -28.06
CA LYS A 382 -4.33 -11.85 -28.21
C LYS A 382 -5.14 -11.03 -29.22
N GLU A 383 -5.96 -11.68 -30.04
CA GLU A 383 -6.89 -10.99 -30.92
C GLU A 383 -8.17 -10.53 -30.19
N ASN A 384 -8.36 -10.92 -28.94
CA ASN A 384 -9.57 -10.65 -28.16
C ASN A 384 -9.24 -10.01 -26.79
N LEU A 385 -8.53 -8.87 -26.82
CA LEU A 385 -8.08 -8.15 -25.63
C LEU A 385 -8.72 -6.77 -25.53
N CYS A 386 -9.17 -6.39 -24.33
CA CYS A 386 -9.35 -5.01 -23.93
C CYS A 386 -8.51 -4.71 -22.68
N ILE A 387 -8.31 -3.44 -22.38
CA ILE A 387 -7.58 -2.98 -21.20
C ILE A 387 -8.47 -2.04 -20.38
N TYR A 388 -8.45 -2.20 -19.07
CA TYR A 388 -9.21 -1.37 -18.12
C TYR A 388 -8.41 -1.13 -16.86
N GLY A 389 -8.41 0.09 -16.34
CA GLY A 389 -7.75 0.39 -15.07
C GLY A 389 -8.19 1.72 -14.49
N GLY A 390 -7.84 1.92 -13.21
CA GLY A 390 -8.13 3.12 -12.47
C GLY A 390 -6.87 3.93 -12.13
N SER A 391 -6.98 5.27 -12.07
CA SER A 391 -5.86 6.14 -11.67
C SER A 391 -4.64 5.97 -12.59
N TYR A 392 -3.48 5.54 -12.07
CA TYR A 392 -2.35 5.13 -12.92
C TYR A 392 -2.72 3.96 -13.84
N GLY A 393 -3.52 3.00 -13.38
CA GLY A 393 -4.05 1.95 -14.26
C GLY A 393 -4.91 2.52 -15.39
N GLY A 394 -5.61 3.64 -15.17
CA GLY A 394 -6.33 4.39 -16.20
C GLY A 394 -5.38 5.10 -17.17
N TYR A 395 -4.24 5.60 -16.69
CA TYR A 395 -3.14 6.06 -17.54
C TYR A 395 -2.63 4.91 -18.44
N ALA A 396 -2.30 3.77 -17.83
CA ALA A 396 -1.84 2.59 -18.56
C ALA A 396 -2.88 2.12 -19.60
N ALA A 397 -4.17 2.09 -19.21
CA ALA A 397 -5.26 1.72 -20.10
C ALA A 397 -5.48 2.72 -21.25
N THR A 398 -4.98 3.95 -21.12
CA THR A 398 -5.02 4.96 -22.17
C THR A 398 -3.77 4.90 -23.07
N MET A 399 -2.58 4.83 -22.46
CA MET A 399 -1.30 4.86 -23.20
C MET A 399 -0.99 3.55 -23.90
N ALA A 400 -1.30 2.40 -23.29
CA ALA A 400 -0.98 1.11 -23.89
C ALA A 400 -1.61 0.93 -25.30
N PRO A 401 -2.90 1.24 -25.53
CA PRO A 401 -3.46 1.17 -26.90
C PRO A 401 -3.03 2.31 -27.81
N ILE A 402 -2.56 3.45 -27.29
CA ILE A 402 -1.89 4.48 -28.08
C ILE A 402 -0.58 3.92 -28.65
N ASN A 403 0.24 3.28 -27.82
CA ASN A 403 1.52 2.70 -28.22
C ASN A 403 1.35 1.45 -29.09
N ARG A 404 0.37 0.60 -28.77
CA ARG A 404 0.13 -0.69 -29.41
C ARG A 404 -1.35 -0.87 -29.78
N PRO A 405 -1.84 -0.08 -30.74
CA PRO A 405 -3.25 -0.16 -31.19
C PRO A 405 -3.59 -1.51 -31.85
N ASP A 406 -2.60 -2.27 -32.26
CA ASP A 406 -2.72 -3.61 -32.84
C ASP A 406 -3.14 -4.67 -31.79
N LEU A 407 -2.85 -4.46 -30.51
CA LEU A 407 -3.11 -5.45 -29.45
C LEU A 407 -4.52 -5.36 -28.84
N PHE A 408 -5.14 -4.20 -28.86
CA PHE A 408 -6.37 -3.99 -28.11
C PHE A 408 -7.59 -3.73 -29.00
N LYS A 409 -8.71 -4.38 -28.69
CA LYS A 409 -10.02 -4.12 -29.34
C LYS A 409 -10.73 -2.95 -28.70
N CYS A 410 -10.49 -2.67 -27.41
CA CYS A 410 -11.06 -1.52 -26.71
C CYS A 410 -10.26 -1.19 -25.44
N ALA A 411 -10.49 0.01 -24.91
CA ALA A 411 -9.89 0.46 -23.66
C ALA A 411 -10.90 1.23 -22.82
N ALA A 412 -10.78 1.09 -21.48
CA ALA A 412 -11.57 1.85 -20.53
C ALA A 412 -10.69 2.41 -19.41
N SER A 413 -10.91 3.66 -19.04
CA SER A 413 -10.12 4.37 -18.03
C SER A 413 -11.03 4.97 -16.98
N ASP A 414 -10.82 4.62 -15.71
CA ASP A 414 -11.51 5.18 -14.56
C ASP A 414 -10.59 6.13 -13.79
N ALA A 415 -11.01 7.39 -13.65
CA ALA A 415 -10.25 8.44 -12.96
C ALA A 415 -8.76 8.49 -13.41
N GLY A 416 -8.51 8.35 -14.73
CA GLY A 416 -7.17 8.22 -15.30
C GLY A 416 -6.33 9.50 -15.19
N LEU A 417 -5.01 9.33 -15.22
CA LEU A 417 -4.05 10.43 -15.34
C LEU A 417 -3.83 10.74 -16.83
N TYR A 418 -4.42 11.83 -17.32
CA TYR A 418 -4.35 12.20 -18.74
C TYR A 418 -3.30 13.24 -19.06
N ASP A 419 -2.86 14.02 -18.06
CA ASP A 419 -1.87 15.08 -18.17
C ASP A 419 -0.94 15.05 -16.96
N ILE A 420 0.31 14.61 -17.17
CA ILE A 420 1.30 14.49 -16.09
C ILE A 420 1.70 15.87 -15.56
N GLU A 421 1.88 16.87 -16.44
CA GLU A 421 2.24 18.23 -16.03
C GLU A 421 1.15 18.85 -15.14
N ALA A 422 -0.11 18.50 -15.38
CA ALA A 422 -1.23 18.99 -14.61
C ALA A 422 -1.16 18.62 -13.11
N GLN A 423 -0.45 17.58 -12.72
CA GLN A 423 -0.23 17.22 -11.32
C GLN A 423 0.50 18.35 -10.56
N TYR A 424 1.38 19.09 -11.22
CA TYR A 424 2.04 20.27 -10.65
C TYR A 424 1.16 21.52 -10.59
N ILE A 425 0.08 21.55 -11.36
CA ILE A 425 -0.77 22.74 -11.54
C ILE A 425 -2.08 22.58 -10.76
N ARG A 426 -2.74 21.41 -10.85
CA ARG A 426 -4.12 21.17 -10.39
C ARG A 426 -4.27 20.06 -9.36
N GLY A 427 -3.40 19.02 -9.38
CA GLY A 427 -3.46 17.88 -8.46
C GLY A 427 -3.35 18.26 -6.98
N ASP A 428 -3.84 17.41 -6.10
CA ASP A 428 -3.82 17.63 -4.65
C ASP A 428 -2.43 17.41 -4.02
N ILE A 429 -1.61 16.52 -4.61
CA ILE A 429 -0.27 16.19 -4.10
C ILE A 429 0.60 17.44 -3.97
N ARG A 430 0.59 18.34 -4.94
CA ARG A 430 1.37 19.58 -4.94
C ARG A 430 1.05 20.56 -3.81
N ARG A 431 -0.09 20.38 -3.10
CA ARG A 431 -0.57 21.31 -2.05
C ARG A 431 0.33 21.36 -0.84
N SER A 432 1.21 20.40 -0.67
CA SER A 432 2.21 20.37 0.39
C SER A 432 3.63 20.46 -0.18
N ARG A 433 4.58 20.93 0.64
CA ARG A 433 6.01 20.94 0.25
C ARG A 433 6.51 19.52 -0.03
N GLY A 434 6.14 18.56 0.83
CA GLY A 434 6.49 17.15 0.65
C GLY A 434 5.92 16.59 -0.65
N GLY A 435 4.67 16.91 -0.97
CA GLY A 435 4.04 16.50 -2.22
C GLY A 435 4.74 17.04 -3.46
N LYS A 436 5.23 18.29 -3.42
CA LYS A 436 6.02 18.81 -4.53
C LYS A 436 7.34 18.05 -4.69
N VAL A 437 8.07 17.80 -3.60
CA VAL A 437 9.31 16.99 -3.64
C VAL A 437 9.04 15.57 -4.14
N PHE A 438 7.89 14.99 -3.75
CA PHE A 438 7.45 13.71 -4.26
C PHE A 438 7.23 13.74 -5.78
N LEU A 439 6.55 14.76 -6.32
CA LEU A 439 6.33 14.89 -7.77
C LEU A 439 7.68 15.06 -8.52
N ASP A 440 8.58 15.93 -8.02
CA ASP A 440 9.91 16.14 -8.62
C ASP A 440 10.72 14.82 -8.65
N ARG A 441 10.56 13.98 -7.63
CA ARG A 441 11.18 12.65 -7.58
C ARG A 441 10.53 11.67 -8.55
N ALA A 442 9.20 11.59 -8.52
CA ALA A 442 8.41 10.68 -9.34
C ALA A 442 8.62 10.89 -10.84
N PHE A 443 8.71 12.16 -11.24
CA PHE A 443 8.88 12.55 -12.65
C PHE A 443 10.32 12.88 -13.04
N LYS A 444 11.31 12.69 -12.15
CA LYS A 444 12.74 12.99 -12.37
C LYS A 444 13.02 14.41 -12.87
N GLY A 445 12.34 15.40 -12.30
CA GLY A 445 12.56 16.78 -12.66
C GLY A 445 11.44 17.70 -12.21
N ASP A 446 11.60 18.99 -12.45
CA ASP A 446 10.50 19.94 -12.30
C ASP A 446 9.55 19.84 -13.52
N LYS A 447 8.43 20.54 -13.43
CA LYS A 447 7.39 20.53 -14.48
C LYS A 447 7.90 20.89 -15.89
N ASN A 448 9.02 21.59 -16.02
CA ASN A 448 9.57 22.02 -17.31
C ASN A 448 10.48 20.95 -17.95
N GLU A 449 10.81 19.90 -17.20
CA GLU A 449 11.67 18.79 -17.62
C GLU A 449 10.87 17.52 -17.95
N ILE A 450 9.54 17.52 -17.71
CA ILE A 450 8.67 16.40 -18.00
C ILE A 450 8.59 16.22 -19.52
N ASP A 451 8.79 14.98 -19.96
CA ASP A 451 8.55 14.61 -21.34
C ASP A 451 7.05 14.64 -21.65
N ALA A 452 6.63 15.63 -22.43
CA ALA A 452 5.25 15.84 -22.81
C ALA A 452 4.63 14.64 -23.57
N SER A 453 5.46 13.81 -24.23
CA SER A 453 5.01 12.62 -24.95
C SER A 453 4.45 11.54 -24.02
N GLN A 454 4.85 11.55 -22.75
CA GLN A 454 4.32 10.62 -21.74
C GLN A 454 2.89 10.98 -21.26
N SER A 455 2.35 12.15 -21.63
CA SER A 455 0.99 12.56 -21.28
C SER A 455 -0.01 12.14 -22.37
N PRO A 456 -1.03 11.30 -22.06
CA PRO A 456 -2.03 10.86 -23.03
C PRO A 456 -2.68 12.01 -23.82
N ILE A 457 -2.92 13.15 -23.18
CA ILE A 457 -3.56 14.33 -23.81
C ILE A 457 -2.79 14.83 -25.04
N ASN A 458 -1.48 14.67 -25.07
CA ASN A 458 -0.63 15.12 -26.17
C ASN A 458 -0.56 14.11 -27.32
N ARG A 459 -1.13 12.92 -27.14
CA ARG A 459 -1.08 11.81 -28.10
C ARG A 459 -2.46 11.29 -28.52
N VAL A 460 -3.51 12.04 -28.23
CA VAL A 460 -4.91 11.67 -28.53
C VAL A 460 -5.10 11.25 -29.98
N SER A 461 -4.47 11.94 -30.95
CA SER A 461 -4.58 11.63 -32.39
C SER A 461 -4.09 10.21 -32.76
N GLU A 462 -3.30 9.58 -31.88
CA GLU A 462 -2.78 8.23 -32.07
C GLU A 462 -3.76 7.15 -31.56
N MET A 463 -4.80 7.51 -30.79
CA MET A 463 -5.82 6.57 -30.33
C MET A 463 -6.61 5.98 -31.50
N LYS A 464 -6.57 4.67 -31.66
CA LYS A 464 -7.25 3.95 -32.76
C LYS A 464 -8.32 2.98 -32.30
N VAL A 465 -8.44 2.77 -30.99
CA VAL A 465 -9.39 1.82 -30.43
C VAL A 465 -10.58 2.52 -29.77
N PRO A 466 -11.76 1.89 -29.71
CA PRO A 466 -12.88 2.40 -28.93
C PRO A 466 -12.48 2.65 -27.49
N PHE A 467 -12.90 3.80 -26.94
CA PHE A 467 -12.50 4.24 -25.62
C PHE A 467 -13.70 4.55 -24.73
N PHE A 468 -13.65 4.16 -23.47
CA PHE A 468 -14.65 4.49 -22.47
C PHE A 468 -14.00 5.21 -21.26
N LEU A 469 -14.44 6.44 -21.01
CA LEU A 469 -13.95 7.29 -19.92
C LEU A 469 -14.96 7.34 -18.77
N LEU A 470 -14.52 6.96 -17.58
CA LEU A 470 -15.26 7.10 -16.32
C LEU A 470 -14.54 8.12 -15.44
N HIS A 471 -15.26 9.06 -14.81
CA HIS A 471 -14.62 10.07 -13.95
C HIS A 471 -15.60 10.75 -13.00
N GLY A 472 -15.15 10.99 -11.76
CA GLY A 472 -15.86 11.80 -10.77
C GLY A 472 -15.54 13.29 -10.94
N LYS A 473 -16.57 14.18 -10.93
CA LYS A 473 -16.33 15.63 -11.08
C LYS A 473 -15.64 16.27 -9.86
N GLN A 474 -15.65 15.60 -8.71
CA GLN A 474 -14.99 16.10 -7.50
C GLN A 474 -13.60 15.50 -7.31
N ASP A 475 -13.09 14.78 -8.30
CA ASP A 475 -11.74 14.25 -8.26
C ASP A 475 -10.70 15.38 -8.20
N ILE A 476 -9.89 15.36 -7.14
CA ILE A 476 -8.79 16.29 -6.92
C ILE A 476 -7.41 15.60 -7.05
N ARG A 477 -7.38 14.26 -7.11
CA ARG A 477 -6.17 13.46 -7.28
C ARG A 477 -5.73 13.44 -8.73
N THR A 478 -6.63 13.03 -9.63
CA THR A 478 -6.55 13.21 -11.08
C THR A 478 -7.67 14.18 -11.48
N PRO A 479 -7.41 15.50 -11.46
CA PRO A 479 -8.47 16.49 -11.52
C PRO A 479 -9.38 16.33 -12.73
N PHE A 480 -10.70 16.36 -12.52
CA PHE A 480 -11.68 16.25 -13.60
C PHE A 480 -11.43 17.22 -14.77
N LYS A 481 -10.83 18.39 -14.49
CA LYS A 481 -10.46 19.34 -15.57
C LYS A 481 -9.50 18.72 -16.58
N ASP A 482 -8.63 17.81 -16.17
CA ASP A 482 -7.68 17.15 -17.07
C ASP A 482 -8.40 16.11 -17.95
N ALA A 483 -9.38 15.38 -17.39
CA ALA A 483 -10.25 14.51 -18.14
C ALA A 483 -11.14 15.30 -19.13
N GLU A 484 -11.63 16.48 -18.72
CA GLU A 484 -12.41 17.37 -19.59
C GLU A 484 -11.58 17.85 -20.78
N LEU A 485 -10.35 18.30 -20.56
CA LEU A 485 -9.43 18.69 -21.63
C LEU A 485 -9.06 17.52 -22.55
N PHE A 486 -8.87 16.33 -21.99
CA PHE A 486 -8.61 15.12 -22.76
C PHE A 486 -9.81 14.78 -23.67
N MET A 487 -11.05 14.88 -23.17
CA MET A 487 -12.26 14.71 -23.98
C MET A 487 -12.38 15.76 -25.08
N GLU A 488 -12.04 17.03 -24.78
CA GLU A 488 -12.02 18.10 -25.81
C GLU A 488 -11.00 17.80 -26.91
N GLU A 489 -9.83 17.23 -26.59
CA GLU A 489 -8.86 16.80 -27.60
C GLU A 489 -9.36 15.59 -28.41
N MET A 490 -10.07 14.64 -27.78
CA MET A 490 -10.71 13.55 -28.52
C MET A 490 -11.74 14.09 -29.52
N ASP A 491 -12.57 15.04 -29.10
CA ASP A 491 -13.56 15.70 -29.98
C ASP A 491 -12.89 16.43 -31.14
N ARG A 492 -11.80 17.19 -30.92
CA ARG A 492 -11.03 17.89 -31.95
C ARG A 492 -10.41 16.94 -32.99
N ASN A 493 -9.99 15.75 -32.54
CA ASN A 493 -9.38 14.74 -33.39
C ASN A 493 -10.42 13.77 -34.00
N ASN A 494 -11.74 14.00 -33.80
CA ASN A 494 -12.83 13.14 -34.22
C ASN A 494 -12.69 11.68 -33.72
N ILE A 495 -12.14 11.48 -32.53
CA ILE A 495 -12.05 10.18 -31.86
C ILE A 495 -13.38 9.89 -31.17
N SER A 496 -14.03 8.78 -31.56
CA SER A 496 -15.28 8.35 -30.91
C SER A 496 -15.00 7.71 -29.57
N TYR A 497 -15.70 8.15 -28.51
CA TYR A 497 -15.59 7.58 -27.15
C TYR A 497 -16.95 7.57 -26.46
N GLU A 498 -17.07 6.68 -25.46
CA GLU A 498 -18.17 6.69 -24.50
C GLU A 498 -17.68 7.35 -23.21
N LYS A 499 -18.60 7.93 -22.43
CA LYS A 499 -18.25 8.53 -21.14
C LYS A 499 -19.32 8.32 -20.07
N MET A 500 -18.84 8.22 -18.80
CA MET A 500 -19.66 8.28 -17.61
C MET A 500 -19.02 9.25 -16.62
N VAL A 501 -19.61 10.43 -16.48
CA VAL A 501 -19.10 11.50 -15.61
C VAL A 501 -20.14 11.76 -14.52
N ILE A 502 -19.75 11.61 -13.26
CA ILE A 502 -20.67 11.71 -12.10
C ILE A 502 -20.30 12.91 -11.22
N THR A 503 -21.29 13.78 -10.99
CA THR A 503 -21.07 15.11 -10.38
C THR A 503 -20.61 15.05 -8.92
N LYS A 504 -21.04 14.03 -8.15
CA LYS A 504 -20.80 13.94 -6.70
C LYS A 504 -19.75 12.88 -6.32
N GLU A 505 -19.06 12.31 -7.31
CA GLU A 505 -18.00 11.35 -7.06
C GLU A 505 -16.62 12.01 -7.11
N GLU A 506 -15.72 11.46 -6.29
CA GLU A 506 -14.32 11.87 -6.14
C GLU A 506 -13.40 10.95 -6.98
N HIS A 507 -12.23 10.58 -6.44
CA HIS A 507 -11.28 9.67 -7.07
C HIS A 507 -11.77 8.21 -6.96
N GLY A 508 -12.49 7.75 -7.98
CA GLY A 508 -13.29 6.53 -7.97
C GLY A 508 -14.74 6.77 -7.50
N PHE A 509 -15.58 5.73 -7.59
CA PHE A 509 -17.00 5.83 -7.25
C PHE A 509 -17.27 5.23 -5.87
N SER A 510 -17.61 6.08 -4.90
CA SER A 510 -17.89 5.70 -3.51
C SER A 510 -19.35 5.29 -3.29
N ASN A 511 -20.27 5.88 -4.02
CA ASN A 511 -21.70 5.55 -3.94
C ASN A 511 -21.98 4.19 -4.59
N GLU A 512 -22.75 3.33 -3.90
CA GLU A 512 -23.05 1.95 -4.35
C GLU A 512 -23.79 1.93 -5.69
N GLU A 513 -24.82 2.77 -5.88
CA GLU A 513 -25.58 2.84 -7.12
C GLU A 513 -24.71 3.27 -8.31
N ASN A 514 -23.79 4.21 -8.07
CA ASN A 514 -22.87 4.68 -9.11
C ASN A 514 -21.85 3.60 -9.47
N ARG A 515 -21.35 2.82 -8.48
CA ARG A 515 -20.47 1.68 -8.74
C ARG A 515 -21.18 0.61 -9.56
N GLU A 516 -22.39 0.23 -9.18
CA GLU A 516 -23.20 -0.74 -9.92
C GLU A 516 -23.41 -0.26 -11.37
N ALA A 517 -23.87 0.96 -11.56
CA ALA A 517 -24.07 1.55 -12.89
C ALA A 517 -22.78 1.61 -13.72
N SER A 518 -21.62 1.87 -13.08
CA SER A 518 -20.32 1.88 -13.77
C SER A 518 -19.93 0.48 -14.25
N MET A 519 -20.10 -0.53 -13.42
CA MET A 519 -19.81 -1.91 -13.78
C MET A 519 -20.72 -2.43 -14.89
N GLU A 520 -22.03 -2.11 -14.84
CA GLU A 520 -22.96 -2.45 -15.91
C GLU A 520 -22.58 -1.79 -17.25
N ARG A 521 -22.15 -0.54 -17.22
CA ARG A 521 -21.74 0.17 -18.44
C ARG A 521 -20.42 -0.38 -18.99
N LEU A 522 -19.46 -0.70 -18.13
CA LEU A 522 -18.22 -1.38 -18.50
C LEU A 522 -18.52 -2.72 -19.17
N LEU A 523 -19.40 -3.52 -18.57
CA LEU A 523 -19.79 -4.81 -19.12
C LEU A 523 -20.44 -4.66 -20.51
N LYS A 524 -21.34 -3.69 -20.69
CA LYS A 524 -21.96 -3.39 -22.00
C LYS A 524 -20.91 -2.98 -23.03
N PHE A 525 -19.95 -2.15 -22.61
CA PHE A 525 -18.86 -1.70 -23.45
C PHE A 525 -17.98 -2.86 -23.89
N PHE A 526 -17.52 -3.71 -22.98
CA PHE A 526 -16.68 -4.86 -23.33
C PHE A 526 -17.41 -5.87 -24.21
N ASN A 527 -18.67 -6.20 -23.91
CA ASN A 527 -19.47 -7.11 -24.75
C ASN A 527 -19.74 -6.58 -26.16
N LYS A 528 -19.63 -5.28 -26.39
CA LYS A 528 -19.79 -4.68 -27.73
C LYS A 528 -18.54 -4.87 -28.59
N TYR A 529 -17.37 -4.97 -27.99
CA TYR A 529 -16.09 -4.97 -28.71
C TYR A 529 -15.31 -6.29 -28.61
N LEU A 530 -15.61 -7.12 -27.63
CA LEU A 530 -15.14 -8.49 -27.47
C LEU A 530 -16.28 -9.50 -27.65
#